data_1727fa8a1019676bcc340ffe6621a5ce
#
_entry.id   1727fa8a1019676bcc340ffe6621a5ce
#
_cell.length_a   1.000
_cell.length_b   1.000
_cell.length_c   1.000
_cell.angle_alpha   90.00
_cell.angle_beta   90.00
_cell.angle_gamma   90.00
#
_symmetry.space_group_name_H-M   'P 1'
#
loop_
_entity.id
_entity.type
_entity.pdbx_description
1 polymer ?
#
loop_
_entity_poly.entity_id
_entity_poly.type
_entity_poly.pdbx_seq_one_letter_code
_entity_poly.pdbx_strand_id
1 'polypeptide(L)'
;MNGTALARQPNPLPNPFRPGNGVPPPYLAGRDPVVAAFEDWLVEQPTLYANWTLTGLRGTGKTVLLGEFATRAERAGWLTLQRELGDRHRDDVRLAEAIAEDCDALIGRADTLAAVGQAVERTARWLRPRRVGVGQVSVDPSYSSDDPAPADVMRRAVAQLDATLSHGEEAGAILLYDEAHLLADDRGRERFPLSSLLAALGAAQRERPRIRIVLSGLPTLSLNLKRARTYAERMFRHVAVGNLELDAAEEALAIPLAGTGRSFGLSLIGEICEQTAGYPYFLQWFGAFICSRIGLEHIELADFQRIEAALLHELDLAFFEDRFEGAPRSEQSVLEAMTREGGRSTLRRLRTDVPDVPNVDLLVRRLIDRGLVYRTGRATYDFALPLFRGYIRRRRKLTELTGSVRSGSHGQ
;
A
#
# COMPACT_ATOMS: atom_id res chain seq x y z
N MET A 1 0.73 37.56 50.09
CA MET A 1 0.33 36.38 49.31
C MET A 1 0.52 36.74 47.84
N ASN A 2 1.70 36.42 47.31
CA ASN A 2 1.99 36.65 45.87
C ASN A 2 1.72 35.35 45.12
N GLY A 3 0.57 35.30 44.45
CA GLY A 3 0.26 34.23 43.50
C GLY A 3 1.05 34.44 42.21
N THR A 4 2.13 33.69 42.07
CA THR A 4 2.87 33.60 40.82
C THR A 4 1.98 32.91 39.80
N ALA A 5 1.39 33.67 38.88
CA ALA A 5 0.71 33.13 37.71
C ALA A 5 1.70 32.32 36.89
N LEU A 6 1.57 30.99 36.88
CA LEU A 6 2.22 30.13 35.93
C LEU A 6 1.92 30.64 34.51
N ALA A 7 2.95 31.23 33.88
CA ALA A 7 2.87 31.63 32.49
C ALA A 7 2.47 30.38 31.69
N ARG A 8 1.29 30.42 31.06
CA ARG A 8 0.87 29.42 30.08
C ARG A 8 1.99 29.32 29.05
N GLN A 9 2.61 28.16 28.97
CA GLN A 9 3.51 27.86 27.83
C GLN A 9 2.72 28.14 26.55
N PRO A 10 3.32 28.83 25.56
CA PRO A 10 2.64 29.05 24.30
C PRO A 10 2.23 27.68 23.73
N ASN A 11 0.99 27.58 23.28
CA ASN A 11 0.45 26.36 22.65
C ASN A 11 1.43 25.96 21.54
N PRO A 12 1.97 24.73 21.54
CA PRO A 12 2.94 24.34 20.51
C PRO A 12 2.31 24.52 19.13
N LEU A 13 3.09 25.10 18.20
CA LEU A 13 2.62 25.29 16.83
C LEU A 13 2.16 23.95 16.23
N PRO A 14 1.05 23.90 15.46
CA PRO A 14 0.50 22.66 14.93
C PRO A 14 1.50 21.88 14.07
N ASN A 15 1.42 20.55 14.15
CA ASN A 15 2.11 19.65 13.25
C ASN A 15 1.08 18.91 12.39
N PRO A 16 0.88 19.30 11.13
CA PRO A 16 -0.16 18.70 10.28
C PRO A 16 0.23 17.35 9.71
N PHE A 17 1.52 17.03 9.63
CA PHE A 17 2.00 15.81 8.98
C PHE A 17 1.66 14.55 9.79
N ARG A 18 1.27 13.48 9.09
CA ARG A 18 0.77 12.25 9.69
C ARG A 18 1.46 11.02 9.08
N PRO A 19 2.75 10.77 9.40
CA PRO A 19 3.41 9.56 8.94
C PRO A 19 2.79 8.34 9.63
N GLY A 20 2.18 7.46 8.87
CA GLY A 20 1.56 6.24 9.38
C GLY A 20 1.20 5.28 8.25
N ASN A 21 1.09 3.99 8.56
CA ASN A 21 0.70 3.00 7.56
C ASN A 21 -0.80 3.16 7.26
N GLY A 22 -1.13 3.44 5.99
CA GLY A 22 -2.51 3.64 5.55
C GLY A 22 -3.20 4.90 6.10
N VAL A 23 -2.48 5.76 6.81
CA VAL A 23 -3.02 7.02 7.34
C VAL A 23 -3.13 8.03 6.20
N PRO A 24 -4.33 8.60 5.92
CA PRO A 24 -4.48 9.62 4.90
C PRO A 24 -3.65 10.86 5.26
N PRO A 25 -2.83 11.38 4.32
CA PRO A 25 -2.12 12.63 4.51
C PRO A 25 -3.12 13.80 4.56
N PRO A 26 -2.76 14.95 5.10
CA PRO A 26 -3.62 16.14 5.09
C PRO A 26 -3.96 16.63 3.68
N TYR A 27 -3.10 16.34 2.72
CA TYR A 27 -3.28 16.64 1.30
C TYR A 27 -2.76 15.47 0.45
N LEU A 28 -3.60 14.98 -0.46
CA LEU A 28 -3.28 13.86 -1.35
C LEU A 28 -2.64 14.38 -2.64
N ALA A 29 -1.38 14.78 -2.55
CA ALA A 29 -0.63 15.38 -3.66
C ALA A 29 -0.45 14.43 -4.85
N GLY A 30 -0.53 14.97 -6.07
CA GLY A 30 -0.14 14.29 -7.32
C GLY A 30 -0.94 13.03 -7.67
N ARG A 31 -2.12 12.85 -7.08
CA ARG A 31 -3.00 11.69 -7.36
C ARG A 31 -4.28 12.08 -8.10
N ASP A 32 -4.51 13.37 -8.35
CA ASP A 32 -5.71 13.85 -9.05
C ASP A 32 -5.96 13.16 -10.39
N PRO A 33 -4.95 12.94 -11.28
CA PRO A 33 -5.21 12.28 -12.55
C PRO A 33 -5.71 10.85 -12.41
N VAL A 34 -5.22 10.10 -11.42
CA VAL A 34 -5.65 8.73 -11.20
C VAL A 34 -6.99 8.68 -10.49
N VAL A 35 -7.26 9.62 -9.59
CA VAL A 35 -8.58 9.76 -8.93
C VAL A 35 -9.65 10.15 -9.94
N ALA A 36 -9.40 11.14 -10.80
CA ALA A 36 -10.32 11.54 -11.87
C ALA A 36 -10.61 10.37 -12.84
N ALA A 37 -9.56 9.65 -13.27
CA ALA A 37 -9.74 8.47 -14.11
C ALA A 37 -10.51 7.33 -13.43
N PHE A 38 -10.48 7.25 -12.10
CA PHE A 38 -11.29 6.31 -11.33
C PHE A 38 -12.76 6.78 -11.28
N GLU A 39 -13.02 8.07 -11.07
CA GLU A 39 -14.37 8.64 -11.11
C GLU A 39 -15.02 8.46 -12.49
N ASP A 40 -14.28 8.69 -13.57
CA ASP A 40 -14.76 8.40 -14.94
C ASP A 40 -15.12 6.93 -15.10
N TRP A 41 -14.30 6.01 -14.57
CA TRP A 41 -14.56 4.58 -14.64
C TRP A 41 -15.81 4.15 -13.88
N LEU A 42 -16.21 4.86 -12.80
CA LEU A 42 -17.43 4.56 -12.04
C LEU A 42 -18.69 4.73 -12.92
N VAL A 43 -18.69 5.70 -13.80
CA VAL A 43 -19.85 6.06 -14.66
C VAL A 43 -19.77 5.49 -16.07
N GLU A 44 -18.59 5.03 -16.51
CA GLU A 44 -18.35 4.51 -17.86
C GLU A 44 -19.14 3.22 -18.12
N GLN A 45 -19.99 3.23 -19.16
CA GLN A 45 -20.74 2.04 -19.61
C GLN A 45 -20.89 2.04 -21.14
N PRO A 46 -20.44 0.98 -21.85
CA PRO A 46 -19.66 -0.15 -21.31
C PRO A 46 -18.25 0.27 -20.91
N THR A 47 -17.74 -0.25 -19.80
CA THR A 47 -16.37 0.03 -19.37
C THR A 47 -15.35 -0.77 -20.19
N LEU A 48 -14.26 -0.13 -20.59
CA LEU A 48 -13.16 -0.79 -21.31
C LEU A 48 -12.48 -1.87 -20.47
N TYR A 49 -12.36 -1.63 -19.15
CA TYR A 49 -11.82 -2.58 -18.19
C TYR A 49 -12.78 -2.72 -17.00
N ALA A 50 -13.17 -3.95 -16.70
CA ALA A 50 -14.05 -4.21 -15.58
C ALA A 50 -13.38 -4.00 -14.21
N ASN A 51 -12.04 -4.09 -14.15
CA ASN A 51 -11.29 -4.08 -12.90
C ASN A 51 -10.04 -3.22 -13.01
N TRP A 52 -9.45 -2.88 -11.84
CA TRP A 52 -8.21 -2.12 -11.76
C TRP A 52 -7.14 -2.83 -10.94
N THR A 53 -5.86 -2.56 -11.25
CA THR A 53 -4.74 -2.88 -10.38
C THR A 53 -3.96 -1.62 -10.04
N LEU A 54 -3.63 -1.46 -8.75
CA LEU A 54 -2.71 -0.46 -8.24
C LEU A 54 -1.41 -1.15 -7.85
N THR A 55 -0.33 -0.91 -8.59
CA THR A 55 0.96 -1.54 -8.29
C THR A 55 2.01 -0.50 -7.96
N GLY A 56 2.79 -0.76 -6.91
CA GLY A 56 3.85 0.14 -6.49
C GLY A 56 4.62 -0.40 -5.29
N LEU A 57 5.74 0.21 -4.98
CA LEU A 57 6.54 -0.14 -3.81
C LEU A 57 5.77 0.14 -2.51
N ARG A 58 6.25 -0.37 -1.38
CA ARG A 58 5.68 -0.05 -0.07
C ARG A 58 5.82 1.45 0.18
N GLY A 59 4.88 2.06 0.88
CA GLY A 59 4.94 3.50 1.22
C GLY A 59 4.67 4.49 0.09
N THR A 60 4.33 4.05 -1.13
CA THR A 60 3.95 4.93 -2.25
C THR A 60 2.51 5.46 -2.17
N GLY A 61 1.76 5.10 -1.12
CA GLY A 61 0.41 5.61 -0.89
C GLY A 61 -0.72 4.77 -1.51
N LYS A 62 -0.49 3.50 -1.88
CA LYS A 62 -1.51 2.61 -2.46
C LYS A 62 -2.72 2.42 -1.55
N THR A 63 -2.51 2.10 -0.28
CA THR A 63 -3.57 1.90 0.72
C THR A 63 -4.40 3.17 0.93
N VAL A 64 -3.74 4.34 0.94
CA VAL A 64 -4.41 5.65 1.02
C VAL A 64 -5.27 5.88 -0.22
N LEU A 65 -4.75 5.56 -1.40
CA LEU A 65 -5.48 5.71 -2.66
C LEU A 65 -6.68 4.75 -2.74
N LEU A 66 -6.57 3.52 -2.20
CA LEU A 66 -7.72 2.62 -2.06
C LEU A 66 -8.82 3.22 -1.19
N GLY A 67 -8.46 3.85 -0.07
CA GLY A 67 -9.41 4.54 0.80
C GLY A 67 -10.08 5.74 0.11
N GLU A 68 -9.33 6.50 -0.69
CA GLU A 68 -9.89 7.58 -1.51
C GLU A 68 -10.85 7.03 -2.57
N PHE A 69 -10.48 5.93 -3.23
CA PHE A 69 -11.36 5.25 -4.19
C PHE A 69 -12.67 4.77 -3.53
N ALA A 70 -12.59 4.19 -2.34
CA ALA A 70 -13.79 3.81 -1.59
C ALA A 70 -14.69 5.01 -1.33
N THR A 71 -14.12 6.12 -0.86
CA THR A 71 -14.86 7.35 -0.57
C THR A 71 -15.53 7.92 -1.83
N ARG A 72 -14.84 7.94 -2.97
CA ARG A 72 -15.39 8.43 -4.24
C ARG A 72 -16.48 7.52 -4.77
N ALA A 73 -16.28 6.21 -4.69
CA ALA A 73 -17.27 5.23 -5.13
C ALA A 73 -18.55 5.32 -4.29
N GLU A 74 -18.45 5.44 -2.97
CA GLU A 74 -19.61 5.60 -2.10
C GLU A 74 -20.41 6.87 -2.38
N ARG A 75 -19.72 7.98 -2.67
CA ARG A 75 -20.36 9.23 -3.12
C ARG A 75 -21.08 9.08 -4.47
N ALA A 76 -20.62 8.18 -5.32
CA ALA A 76 -21.23 7.85 -6.62
C ALA A 76 -22.30 6.75 -6.52
N GLY A 77 -22.71 6.35 -5.31
CA GLY A 77 -23.77 5.35 -5.08
C GLY A 77 -23.31 3.90 -5.22
N TRP A 78 -22.00 3.62 -5.16
CA TRP A 78 -21.46 2.27 -5.14
C TRP A 78 -21.31 1.76 -3.70
N LEU A 79 -21.59 0.51 -3.46
CA LEU A 79 -21.19 -0.15 -2.23
C LEU A 79 -19.69 -0.50 -2.30
N THR A 80 -18.95 -0.29 -1.23
CA THR A 80 -17.53 -0.61 -1.19
C THR A 80 -17.19 -1.50 -0.02
N LEU A 81 -16.23 -2.40 -0.20
CA LEU A 81 -15.62 -3.16 0.85
C LEU A 81 -14.11 -3.21 0.64
N GLN A 82 -13.36 -2.78 1.64
CA GLN A 82 -11.90 -2.81 1.62
C GLN A 82 -11.39 -3.88 2.58
N ARG A 83 -10.46 -4.73 2.10
CA ARG A 83 -9.80 -5.77 2.90
C ARG A 83 -8.32 -5.82 2.59
N GLU A 84 -7.49 -5.92 3.63
CA GLU A 84 -6.08 -6.28 3.50
C GLU A 84 -5.95 -7.81 3.47
N LEU A 85 -5.28 -8.32 2.44
CA LEU A 85 -5.01 -9.74 2.28
C LEU A 85 -3.74 -10.12 3.07
N GLY A 86 -3.76 -11.27 3.73
CA GLY A 86 -2.62 -11.80 4.48
C GLY A 86 -2.21 -13.18 3.99
N ASP A 87 -1.20 -13.77 4.63
CA ASP A 87 -0.63 -15.07 4.23
C ASP A 87 -1.66 -16.22 4.16
N ARG A 88 -2.70 -16.18 4.99
CA ARG A 88 -3.79 -17.18 4.95
C ARG A 88 -4.51 -17.22 3.60
N HIS A 89 -4.62 -16.09 2.91
CA HIS A 89 -5.31 -15.96 1.62
C HIS A 89 -4.47 -16.45 0.42
N ARG A 90 -3.25 -16.94 0.66
CA ARG A 90 -2.46 -17.70 -0.33
C ARG A 90 -3.06 -19.08 -0.60
N ASP A 91 -3.98 -19.51 0.26
CA ASP A 91 -4.79 -20.71 0.10
C ASP A 91 -6.08 -20.33 -0.60
N ASP A 92 -6.45 -21.05 -1.65
CA ASP A 92 -7.61 -20.72 -2.49
C ASP A 92 -8.94 -20.96 -1.77
N VAL A 93 -9.01 -21.90 -0.84
CA VAL A 93 -10.19 -22.12 0.02
C VAL A 93 -10.39 -20.93 0.95
N ARG A 94 -9.32 -20.50 1.64
CA ARG A 94 -9.37 -19.36 2.56
C ARG A 94 -9.67 -18.04 1.84
N LEU A 95 -9.20 -17.90 0.61
CA LEU A 95 -9.56 -16.76 -0.21
C LEU A 95 -11.05 -16.81 -0.60
N ALA A 96 -11.56 -18.00 -0.96
CA ALA A 96 -12.96 -18.15 -1.32
C ALA A 96 -13.90 -17.84 -0.14
N GLU A 97 -13.55 -18.29 1.07
CA GLU A 97 -14.25 -17.95 2.30
C GLU A 97 -14.28 -16.43 2.52
N ALA A 98 -13.11 -15.76 2.41
CA ALA A 98 -13.01 -14.30 2.60
C ALA A 98 -13.86 -13.52 1.58
N ILE A 99 -13.87 -13.94 0.31
CA ILE A 99 -14.69 -13.29 -0.73
C ILE A 99 -16.17 -13.53 -0.49
N ALA A 100 -16.58 -14.73 -0.04
CA ALA A 100 -17.96 -15.01 0.31
C ALA A 100 -18.42 -14.13 1.48
N GLU A 101 -17.60 -14.03 2.55
CA GLU A 101 -17.87 -13.13 3.68
C GLU A 101 -18.02 -11.67 3.22
N ASP A 102 -17.18 -11.22 2.31
CA ASP A 102 -17.20 -9.84 1.79
C ASP A 102 -18.46 -9.57 0.97
N CYS A 103 -18.88 -10.54 0.14
CA CYS A 103 -20.14 -10.45 -0.61
C CYS A 103 -21.34 -10.43 0.33
N ASP A 104 -21.38 -11.30 1.35
CA ASP A 104 -22.45 -11.35 2.33
C ASP A 104 -22.57 -10.04 3.13
N ALA A 105 -21.43 -9.43 3.50
CA ALA A 105 -21.40 -8.14 4.16
C ALA A 105 -21.99 -7.02 3.27
N LEU A 106 -21.70 -7.04 1.97
CA LEU A 106 -22.26 -6.08 1.01
C LEU A 106 -23.75 -6.30 0.79
N ILE A 107 -24.22 -7.55 0.70
CA ILE A 107 -25.64 -7.91 0.63
C ILE A 107 -26.39 -7.36 1.86
N GLY A 108 -25.86 -7.60 3.06
CA GLY A 108 -26.47 -7.07 4.29
C GLY A 108 -26.56 -5.54 4.31
N ARG A 109 -25.59 -4.84 3.72
CA ARG A 109 -25.64 -3.36 3.57
C ARG A 109 -26.69 -2.93 2.55
N ALA A 110 -26.78 -3.59 1.39
CA ALA A 110 -27.79 -3.32 0.36
C ALA A 110 -29.20 -3.52 0.94
N ASP A 111 -29.46 -4.64 1.62
CA ASP A 111 -30.76 -4.93 2.26
C ASP A 111 -31.12 -3.88 3.33
N THR A 112 -30.14 -3.41 4.10
CA THR A 112 -30.36 -2.37 5.12
C THR A 112 -30.72 -1.03 4.48
N LEU A 113 -30.03 -0.64 3.42
CA LEU A 113 -30.31 0.59 2.66
C LEU A 113 -31.67 0.53 2.00
N ALA A 114 -32.03 -0.60 1.38
CA ALA A 114 -33.36 -0.83 0.81
C ALA A 114 -34.46 -0.76 1.89
N ALA A 115 -34.22 -1.31 3.07
CA ALA A 115 -35.18 -1.22 4.20
C ALA A 115 -35.34 0.22 4.71
N VAL A 116 -34.25 1.01 4.79
CA VAL A 116 -34.28 2.42 5.17
C VAL A 116 -34.98 3.26 4.12
N GLY A 117 -34.65 3.06 2.82
CA GLY A 117 -35.35 3.71 1.70
C GLY A 117 -36.85 3.44 1.70
N GLN A 118 -37.24 2.18 1.88
CA GLN A 118 -38.64 1.79 2.01
C GLN A 118 -39.29 2.30 3.30
N ALA A 119 -38.55 2.50 4.40
CA ALA A 119 -39.08 3.07 5.63
C ALA A 119 -39.36 4.58 5.48
N VAL A 120 -38.53 5.30 4.71
CA VAL A 120 -38.78 6.72 4.36
C VAL A 120 -40.02 6.82 3.47
N GLU A 121 -40.26 5.92 2.54
CA GLU A 121 -41.50 5.85 1.76
C GLU A 121 -42.69 5.30 2.58
N ARG A 122 -42.44 4.42 3.57
CA ARG A 122 -43.46 3.76 4.39
C ARG A 122 -43.81 4.43 5.73
N THR A 123 -43.36 5.64 6.02
CA THR A 123 -43.92 6.41 7.16
C THR A 123 -45.44 6.63 7.02
N ALA A 124 -46.07 6.04 5.98
CA ALA A 124 -47.52 6.03 5.78
C ALA A 124 -48.18 4.63 5.96
N ARG A 125 -47.47 3.52 6.28
CA ARG A 125 -48.16 2.23 6.50
C ARG A 125 -47.40 1.24 7.44
N TRP A 126 -47.86 1.15 8.66
CA TRP A 126 -47.83 0.12 9.73
C TRP A 126 -47.12 -1.24 9.51
N LEU A 127 -46.03 -1.46 10.30
CA LEU A 127 -45.63 -2.61 11.12
C LEU A 127 -46.03 -4.04 10.71
N ARG A 128 -45.02 -4.85 10.41
CA ARG A 128 -44.79 -6.17 11.08
C ARG A 128 -43.35 -6.66 10.84
N PRO A 129 -42.64 -7.11 11.91
CA PRO A 129 -41.28 -7.64 11.77
C PRO A 129 -41.33 -9.08 11.29
N ARG A 130 -40.68 -9.34 10.12
CA ARG A 130 -40.39 -10.69 9.68
C ARG A 130 -38.94 -10.98 10.02
N ARG A 131 -38.70 -11.84 10.98
CA ARG A 131 -37.38 -12.39 11.26
C ARG A 131 -36.93 -13.20 10.05
N VAL A 132 -35.92 -12.71 9.33
CA VAL A 132 -35.15 -13.53 8.39
C VAL A 132 -33.96 -14.06 9.19
N GLY A 133 -33.89 -15.38 9.36
CA GLY A 133 -32.80 -16.04 10.02
C GLY A 133 -31.53 -15.90 9.17
N VAL A 134 -30.51 -15.27 9.73
CA VAL A 134 -29.16 -15.29 9.21
C VAL A 134 -28.62 -16.69 9.42
N GLY A 135 -28.53 -17.47 8.34
CA GLY A 135 -27.86 -18.77 8.36
C GLY A 135 -26.36 -18.54 8.52
N GLN A 136 -25.84 -18.79 9.71
CA GLN A 136 -24.40 -18.92 9.92
C GLN A 136 -23.92 -20.16 9.16
N VAL A 137 -23.17 -19.96 8.10
CA VAL A 137 -22.37 -21.03 7.49
C VAL A 137 -21.12 -21.22 8.35
N SER A 138 -21.20 -22.13 9.32
CA SER A 138 -20.03 -22.64 10.02
C SER A 138 -19.33 -23.65 9.09
N VAL A 139 -18.18 -23.31 8.55
CA VAL A 139 -17.38 -24.22 7.74
C VAL A 139 -16.42 -24.98 8.65
N ASP A 140 -16.58 -26.29 8.69
CA ASP A 140 -15.69 -27.27 9.35
C ASP A 140 -14.38 -27.38 8.53
N PRO A 141 -13.18 -27.43 9.14
CA PRO A 141 -11.90 -27.35 8.42
C PRO A 141 -11.46 -28.62 7.67
N SER A 142 -12.29 -29.63 7.56
CA SER A 142 -11.99 -30.85 6.80
C SER A 142 -12.64 -30.80 5.40
N TYR A 143 -11.88 -30.31 4.41
CA TYR A 143 -12.29 -30.34 3.01
C TYR A 143 -12.42 -31.80 2.53
N SER A 144 -13.61 -32.20 2.12
CA SER A 144 -13.88 -33.50 1.49
C SER A 144 -13.93 -33.34 -0.05
N SER A 145 -13.76 -34.46 -0.77
CA SER A 145 -13.84 -34.47 -2.24
C SER A 145 -15.20 -34.02 -2.80
N ASP A 146 -16.21 -33.90 -1.95
CA ASP A 146 -17.57 -33.45 -2.31
C ASP A 146 -17.81 -31.96 -2.10
N ASP A 147 -16.84 -31.21 -1.57
CA ASP A 147 -16.95 -29.78 -1.36
C ASP A 147 -16.81 -29.00 -2.68
N PRO A 148 -17.58 -27.92 -2.87
CA PRO A 148 -17.51 -27.14 -4.11
C PRO A 148 -16.14 -26.51 -4.30
N ALA A 149 -15.62 -26.53 -5.54
CA ALA A 149 -14.34 -25.92 -5.83
C ALA A 149 -14.29 -24.44 -5.39
N PRO A 150 -13.15 -23.92 -4.90
CA PRO A 150 -13.02 -22.54 -4.42
C PRO A 150 -13.54 -21.49 -5.41
N ALA A 151 -13.26 -21.67 -6.70
CA ALA A 151 -13.77 -20.79 -7.76
C ALA A 151 -15.31 -20.80 -7.86
N ASP A 152 -15.95 -21.93 -7.54
CA ASP A 152 -17.42 -22.05 -7.58
C ASP A 152 -18.05 -21.38 -6.36
N VAL A 153 -17.41 -21.44 -5.20
CA VAL A 153 -17.83 -20.71 -3.98
C VAL A 153 -17.79 -19.20 -4.27
N MET A 154 -16.67 -18.69 -4.77
CA MET A 154 -16.52 -17.27 -5.14
C MET A 154 -17.56 -16.86 -6.19
N ARG A 155 -17.75 -17.68 -7.23
CA ARG A 155 -18.71 -17.38 -8.31
C ARG A 155 -20.15 -17.29 -7.79
N ARG A 156 -20.55 -18.20 -6.88
CA ARG A 156 -21.90 -18.17 -6.26
C ARG A 156 -22.09 -16.93 -5.40
N ALA A 157 -21.10 -16.59 -4.56
CA ALA A 157 -21.15 -15.39 -3.73
C ALA A 157 -21.27 -14.10 -4.55
N VAL A 158 -20.47 -13.98 -5.61
CA VAL A 158 -20.52 -12.83 -6.53
C VAL A 158 -21.86 -12.79 -7.28
N ALA A 159 -22.38 -13.93 -7.75
CA ALA A 159 -23.67 -13.98 -8.42
C ALA A 159 -24.85 -13.63 -7.50
N GLN A 160 -24.79 -14.01 -6.23
CA GLN A 160 -25.80 -13.66 -5.23
C GLN A 160 -25.78 -12.16 -4.93
N LEU A 161 -24.59 -11.56 -4.79
CA LEU A 161 -24.44 -10.11 -4.64
C LEU A 161 -24.99 -9.37 -5.85
N ASP A 162 -24.67 -9.81 -7.08
CA ASP A 162 -25.19 -9.20 -8.32
C ASP A 162 -26.72 -9.26 -8.40
N ALA A 163 -27.31 -10.40 -8.00
CA ALA A 163 -28.76 -10.55 -7.94
C ALA A 163 -29.40 -9.58 -6.94
N THR A 164 -28.80 -9.39 -5.77
CA THR A 164 -29.28 -8.41 -4.77
C THR A 164 -29.22 -7.00 -5.31
N LEU A 165 -28.08 -6.59 -5.88
CA LEU A 165 -27.89 -5.25 -6.46
C LEU A 165 -28.81 -4.97 -7.67
N SER A 166 -29.30 -6.02 -8.34
CA SER A 166 -30.23 -5.86 -9.47
C SER A 166 -31.61 -5.35 -9.07
N HIS A 167 -31.95 -5.45 -7.80
CA HIS A 167 -33.24 -5.02 -7.24
C HIS A 167 -33.12 -3.75 -6.38
N GLY A 168 -31.89 -3.23 -6.17
CA GLY A 168 -31.58 -2.05 -5.40
C GLY A 168 -31.43 -0.79 -6.26
N GLU A 169 -31.18 0.34 -5.57
CA GLU A 169 -30.89 1.64 -6.20
C GLU A 169 -29.38 1.86 -6.39
N GLU A 170 -28.52 0.96 -5.88
CA GLU A 170 -27.09 1.08 -5.92
C GLU A 170 -26.56 0.91 -7.36
N ALA A 171 -25.56 1.71 -7.71
CA ALA A 171 -24.88 1.61 -9.00
C ALA A 171 -24.16 0.26 -9.19
N GLY A 172 -23.68 -0.34 -8.10
CA GLY A 172 -22.97 -1.61 -8.05
C GLY A 172 -22.15 -1.77 -6.76
N ALA A 173 -21.22 -2.73 -6.76
CA ALA A 173 -20.31 -2.96 -5.65
C ALA A 173 -18.85 -3.02 -6.12
N ILE A 174 -17.92 -2.51 -5.31
CA ILE A 174 -16.49 -2.55 -5.55
C ILE A 174 -15.78 -3.23 -4.38
N LEU A 175 -15.08 -4.31 -4.67
CA LEU A 175 -14.20 -4.99 -3.73
C LEU A 175 -12.78 -4.42 -3.90
N LEU A 176 -12.22 -3.88 -2.82
CA LEU A 176 -10.91 -3.25 -2.80
C LEU A 176 -9.95 -4.10 -1.96
N TYR A 177 -9.06 -4.85 -2.60
CA TYR A 177 -8.13 -5.73 -1.92
C TYR A 177 -6.71 -5.17 -1.92
N ASP A 178 -6.17 -4.91 -0.73
CA ASP A 178 -4.76 -4.54 -0.56
C ASP A 178 -3.89 -5.78 -0.35
N GLU A 179 -2.57 -5.63 -0.54
CA GLU A 179 -1.56 -6.70 -0.48
C GLU A 179 -1.85 -7.89 -1.43
N ALA A 180 -2.61 -7.67 -2.52
CA ALA A 180 -3.05 -8.70 -3.47
C ALA A 180 -1.88 -9.39 -4.21
N HIS A 181 -0.65 -8.89 -4.10
CA HIS A 181 0.54 -9.59 -4.60
C HIS A 181 0.82 -10.92 -3.86
N LEU A 182 0.19 -11.12 -2.69
CA LEU A 182 0.23 -12.39 -1.96
C LEU A 182 -0.55 -13.50 -2.69
N LEU A 183 -1.50 -13.13 -3.56
CA LEU A 183 -2.27 -14.06 -4.37
C LEU A 183 -1.43 -14.55 -5.56
N ALA A 184 -0.51 -15.46 -5.31
CA ALA A 184 0.29 -16.09 -6.35
C ALA A 184 -0.08 -17.58 -6.44
N ASP A 185 -0.34 -18.05 -7.67
CA ASP A 185 -0.57 -19.47 -7.90
C ASP A 185 0.72 -20.26 -7.68
N ASP A 186 0.64 -21.36 -6.94
CA ASP A 186 1.73 -22.30 -6.65
C ASP A 186 1.37 -23.70 -7.14
N ARG A 187 1.87 -24.05 -8.33
CA ARG A 187 1.62 -25.36 -8.93
C ARG A 187 2.23 -26.50 -8.14
N GLY A 188 3.34 -26.25 -7.41
CA GLY A 188 4.01 -27.26 -6.61
C GLY A 188 3.21 -27.67 -5.38
N ARG A 189 2.34 -26.78 -4.91
CA ARG A 189 1.43 -26.98 -3.76
C ARG A 189 -0.03 -27.12 -4.17
N GLU A 190 -0.30 -27.16 -5.47
CA GLU A 190 -1.66 -27.23 -6.03
C GLU A 190 -2.61 -26.14 -5.51
N ARG A 191 -2.08 -24.93 -5.32
CA ARG A 191 -2.82 -23.74 -4.86
C ARG A 191 -2.95 -22.73 -5.99
N PHE A 192 -4.18 -22.32 -6.29
CA PHE A 192 -4.50 -21.46 -7.41
C PHE A 192 -5.42 -20.28 -7.03
N PRO A 193 -5.09 -19.51 -5.96
CA PRO A 193 -5.98 -18.47 -5.45
C PRO A 193 -6.29 -17.41 -6.50
N LEU A 194 -5.28 -16.96 -7.24
CA LEU A 194 -5.48 -15.92 -8.25
C LEU A 194 -6.23 -16.45 -9.47
N SER A 195 -5.91 -17.65 -9.94
CA SER A 195 -6.64 -18.30 -11.03
C SER A 195 -8.12 -18.53 -10.70
N SER A 196 -8.42 -18.91 -9.46
CA SER A 196 -9.78 -19.12 -8.95
C SER A 196 -10.57 -17.82 -8.91
N LEU A 197 -9.97 -16.75 -8.37
CA LEU A 197 -10.56 -15.41 -8.36
C LEU A 197 -10.86 -14.90 -9.77
N LEU A 198 -9.91 -15.00 -10.70
CA LEU A 198 -10.07 -14.55 -12.07
C LEU A 198 -11.15 -15.34 -12.82
N ALA A 199 -11.28 -16.64 -12.54
CA ALA A 199 -12.33 -17.47 -13.12
C ALA A 199 -13.73 -17.06 -12.61
N ALA A 200 -13.86 -16.79 -11.31
CA ALA A 200 -15.12 -16.34 -10.72
C ALA A 200 -15.55 -14.96 -11.26
N LEU A 201 -14.63 -14.00 -11.30
CA LEU A 201 -14.89 -12.66 -11.85
C LEU A 201 -15.24 -12.70 -13.33
N GLY A 202 -14.48 -13.46 -14.14
CA GLY A 202 -14.73 -13.56 -15.58
C GLY A 202 -16.09 -14.17 -15.90
N ALA A 203 -16.63 -15.03 -15.05
CA ALA A 203 -17.99 -15.56 -15.20
C ALA A 203 -19.07 -14.51 -14.88
N ALA A 204 -18.86 -13.74 -13.78
CA ALA A 204 -19.84 -12.76 -13.30
C ALA A 204 -19.89 -11.47 -14.14
N GLN A 205 -18.78 -11.10 -14.78
CA GLN A 205 -18.63 -9.80 -15.46
C GLN A 205 -18.94 -9.83 -16.97
N ARG A 206 -19.49 -10.93 -17.50
CA ARG A 206 -19.71 -11.07 -18.97
C ARG A 206 -20.78 -10.14 -19.53
N GLU A 207 -21.85 -9.91 -18.79
CA GLU A 207 -23.01 -9.18 -19.32
C GLU A 207 -23.07 -7.75 -18.80
N ARG A 208 -22.96 -7.55 -17.51
CA ARG A 208 -22.96 -6.21 -16.86
C ARG A 208 -22.10 -6.23 -15.61
N PRO A 209 -20.91 -5.62 -15.61
CA PRO A 209 -20.04 -5.64 -14.44
C PRO A 209 -20.53 -4.65 -13.36
N ARG A 210 -21.61 -5.01 -12.64
CA ARG A 210 -22.03 -4.28 -11.44
C ARG A 210 -21.09 -4.55 -10.26
N ILE A 211 -20.36 -5.66 -10.32
CA ILE A 211 -19.35 -6.00 -9.33
C ILE A 211 -17.99 -5.81 -9.96
N ARG A 212 -17.22 -4.92 -9.38
CA ARG A 212 -15.88 -4.54 -9.83
C ARG A 212 -14.86 -4.83 -8.73
N ILE A 213 -13.60 -5.00 -9.10
CA ILE A 213 -12.52 -5.25 -8.14
C ILE A 213 -11.34 -4.33 -8.41
N VAL A 214 -10.73 -3.85 -7.33
CA VAL A 214 -9.45 -3.15 -7.36
C VAL A 214 -8.44 -3.97 -6.55
N LEU A 215 -7.39 -4.45 -7.20
CA LEU A 215 -6.30 -5.17 -6.57
C LEU A 215 -5.10 -4.25 -6.37
N SER A 216 -4.69 -4.03 -5.14
CA SER A 216 -3.51 -3.25 -4.80
C SER A 216 -2.38 -4.15 -4.30
N GLY A 217 -1.14 -3.87 -4.68
CA GLY A 217 -0.01 -4.66 -4.21
C GLY A 217 1.35 -4.22 -4.76
N LEU A 218 2.36 -5.04 -4.49
CA LEU A 218 3.70 -4.86 -5.03
C LEU A 218 3.72 -5.07 -6.55
N PRO A 219 4.74 -4.59 -7.27
CA PRO A 219 4.87 -4.77 -8.72
C PRO A 219 4.83 -6.23 -9.20
N THR A 220 5.12 -7.18 -8.31
CA THR A 220 5.00 -8.63 -8.58
C THR A 220 3.56 -9.07 -8.88
N LEU A 221 2.55 -8.31 -8.43
CA LEU A 221 1.13 -8.57 -8.73
C LEU A 221 0.87 -8.65 -10.25
N SER A 222 1.41 -7.73 -11.02
CA SER A 222 1.25 -7.73 -12.49
C SER A 222 1.81 -9.02 -13.12
N LEU A 223 2.92 -9.53 -12.60
CA LEU A 223 3.51 -10.79 -13.07
C LEU A 223 2.67 -12.00 -12.64
N ASN A 224 2.13 -11.99 -11.42
CA ASN A 224 1.27 -13.05 -10.91
C ASN A 224 -0.01 -13.15 -11.74
N LEU A 225 -0.64 -12.02 -12.08
CA LEU A 225 -1.82 -11.97 -12.95
C LEU A 225 -1.56 -12.59 -14.33
N LYS A 226 -0.43 -12.21 -14.97
CA LYS A 226 -0.03 -12.78 -16.28
C LYS A 226 0.21 -14.29 -16.23
N ARG A 227 0.77 -14.79 -15.12
CA ARG A 227 1.05 -16.22 -14.92
C ARG A 227 -0.21 -17.02 -14.59
N ALA A 228 -1.15 -16.43 -13.87
CA ALA A 228 -2.39 -17.08 -13.48
C ALA A 228 -3.29 -17.32 -14.71
N ARG A 229 -3.54 -16.31 -15.51
CA ARG A 229 -4.39 -16.41 -16.72
C ARG A 229 -3.92 -15.46 -17.80
N THR A 230 -3.82 -15.96 -19.04
CA THR A 230 -3.38 -15.16 -20.19
C THR A 230 -4.33 -14.01 -20.55
N TYR A 231 -5.61 -14.11 -20.17
CA TYR A 231 -6.61 -13.05 -20.41
C TYR A 231 -6.66 -11.99 -19.31
N ALA A 232 -5.94 -12.17 -18.20
CA ALA A 232 -5.96 -11.24 -17.06
C ALA A 232 -5.57 -9.80 -17.46
N GLU A 233 -4.64 -9.64 -18.42
CA GLU A 233 -4.24 -8.31 -18.90
C GLU A 233 -5.39 -7.50 -19.49
N ARG A 234 -6.41 -8.17 -20.03
CA ARG A 234 -7.59 -7.53 -20.63
C ARG A 234 -8.70 -7.26 -19.62
N MET A 235 -8.63 -7.86 -18.44
CA MET A 235 -9.61 -7.66 -17.37
C MET A 235 -9.30 -6.43 -16.52
N PHE A 236 -8.05 -5.98 -16.49
CA PHE A 236 -7.58 -4.97 -15.55
C PHE A 236 -6.98 -3.76 -16.26
N ARG A 237 -7.36 -2.57 -15.82
CA ARG A 237 -6.58 -1.36 -16.03
C ARG A 237 -5.42 -1.35 -15.04
N HIS A 238 -4.20 -1.27 -15.55
CA HIS A 238 -3.00 -1.27 -14.72
C HIS A 238 -2.57 0.17 -14.41
N VAL A 239 -2.48 0.49 -13.12
CA VAL A 239 -2.01 1.79 -12.61
C VAL A 239 -0.77 1.57 -11.77
N ALA A 240 0.33 2.21 -12.16
CA ALA A 240 1.56 2.24 -11.38
C ALA A 240 1.50 3.43 -10.40
N VAL A 241 1.63 3.14 -9.10
CA VAL A 241 1.67 4.13 -8.03
C VAL A 241 3.11 4.28 -7.57
N GLY A 242 3.79 5.31 -8.09
CA GLY A 242 5.19 5.63 -7.80
C GLY A 242 5.36 6.74 -6.76
N ASN A 243 6.60 7.20 -6.65
CA ASN A 243 6.92 8.42 -5.94
C ASN A 243 6.19 9.61 -6.58
N LEU A 244 6.08 10.69 -5.84
CA LEU A 244 5.53 11.94 -6.35
C LEU A 244 6.55 12.61 -7.29
N GLU A 245 6.06 13.20 -8.36
CA GLU A 245 6.85 14.12 -9.16
C GLU A 245 7.19 15.37 -8.32
N LEU A 246 8.19 16.14 -8.75
CA LEU A 246 8.74 17.23 -7.96
C LEU A 246 7.66 18.22 -7.47
N ASP A 247 6.85 18.72 -8.39
CA ASP A 247 5.79 19.69 -8.08
C ASP A 247 4.81 19.15 -7.02
N ALA A 248 4.38 17.90 -7.16
CA ALA A 248 3.49 17.23 -6.21
C ALA A 248 4.18 16.94 -4.85
N ALA A 249 5.48 16.67 -4.85
CA ALA A 249 6.24 16.49 -3.62
C ALA A 249 6.40 17.83 -2.86
N GLU A 250 6.60 18.93 -3.56
CA GLU A 250 6.63 20.29 -3.00
C GLU A 250 5.26 20.65 -2.40
N GLU A 251 4.15 20.40 -3.13
CA GLU A 251 2.79 20.59 -2.64
C GLU A 251 2.50 19.74 -1.39
N ALA A 252 2.96 18.48 -1.35
CA ALA A 252 2.80 17.59 -0.22
C ALA A 252 3.47 18.10 1.07
N LEU A 253 4.45 18.99 0.96
CA LEU A 253 5.11 19.66 2.08
C LEU A 253 4.49 21.03 2.39
N ALA A 254 4.16 21.81 1.36
CA ALA A 254 3.71 23.20 1.54
C ALA A 254 2.23 23.33 1.92
N ILE A 255 1.34 22.59 1.24
CA ILE A 255 -0.12 22.71 1.43
C ILE A 255 -0.56 22.32 2.85
N PRO A 256 -0.06 21.25 3.47
CA PRO A 256 -0.42 20.91 4.84
C PRO A 256 -0.09 22.00 5.86
N LEU A 257 0.91 22.82 5.61
CA LEU A 257 1.30 23.92 6.50
C LEU A 257 0.41 25.16 6.36
N ALA A 258 -0.32 25.28 5.26
CA ALA A 258 -1.21 26.41 5.03
C ALA A 258 -2.26 26.50 6.17
N GLY A 259 -2.41 27.70 6.75
CA GLY A 259 -3.33 27.93 7.87
C GLY A 259 -2.86 27.46 9.26
N THR A 260 -1.66 26.84 9.35
CA THR A 260 -1.09 26.41 10.65
C THR A 260 -0.26 27.50 11.33
N GLY A 261 0.04 28.61 10.66
CA GLY A 261 1.01 29.61 11.09
C GLY A 261 2.46 29.18 10.84
N ARG A 262 2.68 28.06 10.11
CA ARG A 262 4.01 27.56 9.75
C ARG A 262 4.24 27.58 8.25
N SER A 263 5.51 27.68 7.87
CA SER A 263 5.97 27.53 6.48
C SER A 263 7.39 27.00 6.41
N PHE A 264 7.71 26.30 5.32
CA PHE A 264 9.07 25.89 4.96
C PHE A 264 9.61 26.81 3.88
N GLY A 265 10.89 27.20 3.99
CA GLY A 265 11.60 27.91 2.93
C GLY A 265 11.73 27.03 1.68
N LEU A 266 11.74 27.64 0.49
CA LEU A 266 11.82 26.91 -0.79
C LEU A 266 13.05 26.00 -0.88
N SER A 267 14.20 26.49 -0.40
CA SER A 267 15.45 25.70 -0.36
C SER A 267 15.32 24.45 0.54
N LEU A 268 14.58 24.55 1.65
CA LEU A 268 14.31 23.41 2.53
C LEU A 268 13.39 22.40 1.85
N ILE A 269 12.33 22.87 1.21
CA ILE A 269 11.40 22.00 0.44
C ILE A 269 12.17 21.25 -0.64
N GLY A 270 12.97 21.94 -1.43
CA GLY A 270 13.80 21.32 -2.47
C GLY A 270 14.74 20.27 -1.92
N GLU A 271 15.44 20.54 -0.81
CA GLU A 271 16.34 19.59 -0.14
C GLU A 271 15.59 18.33 0.33
N ILE A 272 14.42 18.49 0.97
CA ILE A 272 13.59 17.36 1.39
C ILE A 272 13.14 16.53 0.18
N CYS A 273 12.69 17.18 -0.89
CA CYS A 273 12.27 16.49 -2.11
C CYS A 273 13.41 15.70 -2.75
N GLU A 274 14.63 16.26 -2.80
CA GLU A 274 15.82 15.59 -3.32
C GLU A 274 16.20 14.37 -2.44
N GLN A 275 16.32 14.55 -1.13
CA GLN A 275 16.68 13.48 -0.21
C GLN A 275 15.67 12.33 -0.22
N THR A 276 14.37 12.64 -0.23
CA THR A 276 13.30 11.65 -0.22
C THR A 276 12.99 11.07 -1.60
N ALA A 277 13.53 11.66 -2.67
CA ALA A 277 13.17 11.34 -4.06
C ALA A 277 11.65 11.33 -4.28
N GLY A 278 10.91 12.23 -3.65
CA GLY A 278 9.45 12.31 -3.72
C GLY A 278 8.70 11.13 -3.09
N TYR A 279 9.34 10.33 -2.25
CA TYR A 279 8.72 9.17 -1.62
C TYR A 279 7.68 9.60 -0.58
N PRO A 280 6.36 9.32 -0.77
CA PRO A 280 5.28 9.94 0.01
C PRO A 280 5.40 9.76 1.51
N TYR A 281 5.77 8.55 1.96
CA TYR A 281 5.91 8.27 3.37
C TYR A 281 7.02 9.12 4.01
N PHE A 282 8.18 9.26 3.35
CA PHE A 282 9.28 10.06 3.90
C PHE A 282 9.01 11.55 3.85
N LEU A 283 8.28 12.05 2.87
CA LEU A 283 7.82 13.44 2.87
C LEU A 283 7.01 13.75 4.14
N GLN A 284 6.03 12.90 4.48
CA GLN A 284 5.24 13.04 5.70
C GLN A 284 6.10 12.89 6.96
N TRP A 285 7.07 11.97 6.95
CA TRP A 285 7.94 11.72 8.09
C TRP A 285 8.91 12.88 8.33
N PHE A 286 9.54 13.42 7.28
CA PHE A 286 10.41 14.59 7.36
C PHE A 286 9.64 15.81 7.86
N GLY A 287 8.48 16.09 7.26
CA GLY A 287 7.62 17.19 7.69
C GLY A 287 7.23 17.08 9.17
N ALA A 288 6.80 15.89 9.59
CA ALA A 288 6.43 15.63 10.99
C ALA A 288 7.61 15.82 11.95
N PHE A 289 8.78 15.28 11.60
CA PHE A 289 9.98 15.39 12.43
C PHE A 289 10.43 16.86 12.59
N ILE A 290 10.55 17.57 11.47
CA ILE A 290 10.96 18.98 11.46
C ILE A 290 9.99 19.82 12.30
N CYS A 291 8.68 19.69 12.08
CA CYS A 291 7.68 20.42 12.85
C CYS A 291 7.66 20.08 14.34
N SER A 292 8.08 18.88 14.73
CA SER A 292 8.16 18.48 16.13
C SER A 292 9.42 18.98 16.84
N ARG A 293 10.50 19.23 16.10
CA ARG A 293 11.81 19.61 16.68
C ARG A 293 12.10 21.10 16.58
N ILE A 294 11.53 21.80 15.59
CA ILE A 294 11.76 23.22 15.36
C ILE A 294 10.50 23.99 15.70
N GLY A 295 10.59 24.90 16.66
CA GLY A 295 9.48 25.72 17.15
C GLY A 295 9.28 27.06 16.41
N LEU A 296 9.82 27.21 15.19
CA LEU A 296 9.73 28.44 14.40
C LEU A 296 8.49 28.44 13.51
N GLU A 297 7.94 29.62 13.20
CA GLU A 297 6.87 29.82 12.24
C GLU A 297 7.36 29.63 10.80
N HIS A 298 8.55 30.18 10.49
CA HIS A 298 9.22 30.00 9.21
C HIS A 298 10.51 29.22 9.43
N ILE A 299 10.66 28.09 8.74
CA ILE A 299 11.78 27.14 8.92
C ILE A 299 12.60 27.13 7.62
N GLU A 300 13.85 27.50 7.74
CA GLU A 300 14.80 27.55 6.64
C GLU A 300 15.69 26.31 6.57
N LEU A 301 16.39 26.13 5.45
CA LEU A 301 17.34 25.04 5.25
C LEU A 301 18.42 25.01 6.35
N ALA A 302 18.90 26.16 6.79
CA ALA A 302 19.91 26.25 7.84
C ALA A 302 19.42 25.73 9.21
N ASP A 303 18.12 25.86 9.50
CA ASP A 303 17.53 25.32 10.73
C ASP A 303 17.41 23.80 10.67
N PHE A 304 17.02 23.27 9.49
CA PHE A 304 16.98 21.84 9.24
C PHE A 304 18.37 21.19 9.34
N GLN A 305 19.40 21.79 8.76
CA GLN A 305 20.78 21.27 8.81
C GLN A 305 21.29 21.03 10.23
N ARG A 306 20.81 21.79 11.23
CA ARG A 306 21.17 21.61 12.63
C ARG A 306 20.59 20.32 13.24
N ILE A 307 19.48 19.82 12.70
CA ILE A 307 18.78 18.64 13.20
C ILE A 307 18.84 17.44 12.24
N GLU A 308 19.39 17.62 11.05
CA GLU A 308 19.43 16.60 9.99
C GLU A 308 20.07 15.28 10.46
N ALA A 309 21.19 15.38 11.18
CA ALA A 309 21.85 14.19 11.72
C ALA A 309 20.96 13.41 12.71
N ALA A 310 20.18 14.11 13.53
CA ALA A 310 19.23 13.48 14.46
C ALA A 310 18.06 12.86 13.69
N LEU A 311 17.56 13.55 12.65
CA LEU A 311 16.53 13.03 11.75
C LEU A 311 16.96 11.71 11.09
N LEU A 312 18.15 11.69 10.49
CA LEU A 312 18.67 10.51 9.83
C LEU A 312 18.92 9.36 10.82
N HIS A 313 19.37 9.67 12.02
CA HIS A 313 19.56 8.66 13.07
C HIS A 313 18.22 8.02 13.50
N GLU A 314 17.18 8.82 13.77
CA GLU A 314 15.87 8.26 14.11
C GLU A 314 15.26 7.47 12.95
N LEU A 315 15.46 7.93 11.71
CA LEU A 315 15.02 7.20 10.52
C LEU A 315 15.77 5.86 10.37
N ASP A 316 17.07 5.85 10.60
CA ASP A 316 17.90 4.66 10.54
C ASP A 316 17.41 3.60 11.53
N LEU A 317 17.13 3.98 12.78
CA LEU A 317 16.59 3.09 13.80
C LEU A 317 15.17 2.61 13.50
N ALA A 318 14.29 3.52 13.09
CA ALA A 318 12.88 3.21 12.89
C ALA A 318 12.62 2.37 11.63
N PHE A 319 13.46 2.50 10.57
CA PHE A 319 13.15 1.92 9.26
C PHE A 319 14.19 0.96 8.71
N PHE A 320 15.46 1.20 8.96
CA PHE A 320 16.50 0.54 8.19
C PHE A 320 17.28 -0.52 8.98
N GLU A 321 17.49 -0.30 10.27
CA GLU A 321 18.32 -1.19 11.08
C GLU A 321 17.76 -2.61 11.12
N ASP A 322 16.51 -2.79 11.56
CA ASP A 322 15.88 -4.11 11.64
C ASP A 322 15.80 -4.81 10.28
N ARG A 323 15.57 -4.05 9.20
CA ARG A 323 15.51 -4.60 7.85
C ARG A 323 16.85 -5.11 7.35
N PHE A 324 17.92 -4.39 7.68
CA PHE A 324 19.27 -4.77 7.30
C PHE A 324 19.79 -5.91 8.17
N GLU A 325 19.64 -5.79 9.50
CA GLU A 325 20.10 -6.81 10.47
C GLU A 325 19.30 -8.13 10.33
N GLY A 326 18.02 -8.06 10.04
CA GLY A 326 17.18 -9.23 9.77
C GLY A 326 17.52 -9.95 8.47
N ALA A 327 18.38 -9.40 7.61
CA ALA A 327 18.87 -10.09 6.42
C ALA A 327 20.10 -10.95 6.78
N PRO A 328 20.20 -12.21 6.27
CA PRO A 328 21.39 -13.02 6.43
C PRO A 328 22.66 -12.32 5.89
N ARG A 329 23.82 -12.64 6.42
CA ARG A 329 25.09 -11.99 6.03
C ARG A 329 25.36 -11.99 4.53
N SER A 330 25.03 -13.09 3.84
CA SER A 330 25.16 -13.17 2.36
C SER A 330 24.25 -12.17 1.63
N GLU A 331 23.05 -11.92 2.14
CA GLU A 331 22.13 -10.90 1.61
C GLU A 331 22.63 -9.50 1.94
N GLN A 332 23.15 -9.27 3.15
CA GLN A 332 23.79 -7.99 3.53
C GLN A 332 24.96 -7.65 2.61
N SER A 333 25.81 -8.64 2.27
CA SER A 333 26.94 -8.44 1.34
C SER A 333 26.46 -7.99 -0.05
N VAL A 334 25.33 -8.53 -0.55
CA VAL A 334 24.72 -8.09 -1.80
C VAL A 334 24.20 -6.65 -1.68
N LEU A 335 23.51 -6.30 -0.58
CA LEU A 335 23.03 -4.93 -0.32
C LEU A 335 24.20 -3.94 -0.24
N GLU A 336 25.29 -4.29 0.42
CA GLU A 336 26.50 -3.46 0.49
C GLU A 336 27.13 -3.25 -0.88
N ALA A 337 27.22 -4.31 -1.70
CA ALA A 337 27.72 -4.22 -3.07
C ALA A 337 26.87 -3.24 -3.91
N MET A 338 25.54 -3.27 -3.75
CA MET A 338 24.63 -2.34 -4.41
C MET A 338 24.86 -0.87 -4.04
N THR A 339 25.56 -0.58 -2.92
CA THR A 339 25.86 0.81 -2.52
C THR A 339 27.11 1.36 -3.19
N ARG A 340 27.97 0.53 -3.77
CA ARG A 340 29.27 0.94 -4.34
C ARG A 340 29.10 1.85 -5.57
N GLU A 341 28.03 1.66 -6.31
CA GLU A 341 27.66 2.52 -7.43
C GLU A 341 26.53 3.50 -7.04
N GLY A 342 26.53 4.67 -7.64
CA GLY A 342 25.50 5.70 -7.40
C GLY A 342 24.16 5.45 -8.09
N GLY A 343 23.95 4.26 -8.68
CA GLY A 343 22.79 3.98 -9.50
C GLY A 343 22.27 2.55 -9.38
N ARG A 344 21.58 2.12 -10.41
CA ARG A 344 20.99 0.78 -10.52
C ARG A 344 22.08 -0.28 -10.69
N SER A 345 21.98 -1.37 -9.94
CA SER A 345 22.93 -2.47 -10.00
C SER A 345 22.48 -3.54 -10.99
N THR A 346 23.40 -4.09 -11.78
CA THR A 346 23.11 -5.23 -12.64
C THR A 346 23.50 -6.54 -11.96
N LEU A 347 22.78 -7.62 -12.27
CA LEU A 347 23.10 -8.94 -11.72
C LEU A 347 24.53 -9.40 -12.07
N ARG A 348 24.99 -9.08 -13.29
CA ARG A 348 26.37 -9.38 -13.71
C ARG A 348 27.37 -8.68 -12.80
N ARG A 349 27.16 -7.40 -12.50
CA ARG A 349 28.04 -6.60 -11.65
C ARG A 349 28.04 -7.11 -10.23
N LEU A 350 26.87 -7.40 -9.67
CA LEU A 350 26.75 -7.93 -8.31
C LEU A 350 27.55 -9.23 -8.13
N ARG A 351 27.51 -10.15 -9.10
CA ARG A 351 28.33 -11.39 -9.08
C ARG A 351 29.83 -11.10 -9.04
N THR A 352 30.28 -10.03 -9.72
CA THR A 352 31.68 -9.61 -9.70
C THR A 352 32.06 -8.96 -8.38
N ASP A 353 31.18 -8.18 -7.80
CA ASP A 353 31.44 -7.40 -6.59
C ASP A 353 31.43 -8.24 -5.30
N VAL A 354 30.79 -9.41 -5.33
CA VAL A 354 30.73 -10.36 -4.20
C VAL A 354 31.10 -11.79 -4.68
N PRO A 355 32.35 -12.03 -5.11
CA PRO A 355 32.75 -13.29 -5.71
C PRO A 355 32.65 -14.50 -4.76
N ASP A 356 32.81 -14.25 -3.46
CA ASP A 356 32.73 -15.28 -2.40
C ASP A 356 31.30 -15.63 -1.99
N VAL A 357 30.30 -14.92 -2.53
CA VAL A 357 28.89 -15.15 -2.20
C VAL A 357 28.25 -16.03 -3.28
N PRO A 358 27.87 -17.27 -2.94
CA PRO A 358 27.22 -18.17 -3.91
C PRO A 358 25.79 -17.75 -4.21
N ASN A 359 25.30 -18.11 -5.40
CA ASN A 359 23.89 -17.96 -5.77
C ASN A 359 23.32 -16.54 -5.65
N VAL A 360 24.06 -15.52 -6.06
CA VAL A 360 23.64 -14.10 -6.02
C VAL A 360 22.24 -13.89 -6.61
N ASP A 361 21.86 -14.63 -7.66
CA ASP A 361 20.51 -14.58 -8.25
C ASP A 361 19.41 -14.94 -7.26
N LEU A 362 19.64 -15.97 -6.45
CA LEU A 362 18.68 -16.40 -5.44
C LEU A 362 18.59 -15.36 -4.31
N LEU A 363 19.73 -14.80 -3.92
CA LEU A 363 19.77 -13.78 -2.88
C LEU A 363 19.04 -12.50 -3.31
N VAL A 364 19.25 -12.06 -4.56
CA VAL A 364 18.50 -10.92 -5.11
C VAL A 364 17.00 -11.18 -5.14
N ARG A 365 16.55 -12.40 -5.49
CA ARG A 365 15.12 -12.76 -5.42
C ARG A 365 14.59 -12.66 -3.99
N ARG A 366 15.32 -13.19 -3.00
CA ARG A 366 14.93 -13.08 -1.58
C ARG A 366 14.87 -11.64 -1.11
N LEU A 367 15.80 -10.79 -1.53
CA LEU A 367 15.78 -9.36 -1.24
C LEU A 367 14.58 -8.66 -1.87
N ILE A 368 14.12 -9.09 -3.05
CA ILE A 368 12.89 -8.61 -3.68
C ILE A 368 11.67 -9.07 -2.86
N ASP A 369 11.62 -10.34 -2.46
CA ASP A 369 10.53 -10.90 -1.66
C ASP A 369 10.43 -10.22 -0.28
N ARG A 370 11.57 -9.80 0.29
CA ARG A 370 11.63 -8.96 1.51
C ARG A 370 11.24 -7.49 1.28
N GLY A 371 11.11 -7.05 0.03
CA GLY A 371 10.79 -5.66 -0.31
C GLY A 371 11.95 -4.68 -0.08
N LEU A 372 13.19 -5.14 -0.03
CA LEU A 372 14.39 -4.31 0.13
C LEU A 372 14.94 -3.83 -1.23
N VAL A 373 14.74 -4.63 -2.25
CA VAL A 373 15.21 -4.42 -3.62
C VAL A 373 14.03 -4.60 -4.57
N TYR A 374 14.02 -3.89 -5.67
CA TYR A 374 13.06 -4.10 -6.74
C TYR A 374 13.74 -4.12 -8.10
N ARG A 375 13.05 -4.70 -9.08
CA ARG A 375 13.56 -4.81 -10.44
C ARG A 375 13.17 -3.57 -11.24
N THR A 376 14.18 -2.87 -11.78
CA THR A 376 13.97 -1.66 -12.61
C THR A 376 14.02 -1.95 -14.11
N GLY A 377 14.52 -3.13 -14.50
CA GLY A 377 14.65 -3.52 -15.90
C GLY A 377 15.15 -4.96 -16.05
N ARG A 378 15.57 -5.35 -17.26
CA ARG A 378 16.12 -6.69 -17.51
C ARG A 378 17.43 -6.87 -16.73
N ALA A 379 17.39 -7.73 -15.70
CA ALA A 379 18.52 -8.03 -14.81
C ALA A 379 19.13 -6.77 -14.14
N THR A 380 18.33 -5.74 -13.91
CA THR A 380 18.72 -4.48 -13.26
C THR A 380 17.85 -4.25 -12.03
N TYR A 381 18.47 -3.85 -10.94
CA TYR A 381 17.86 -3.76 -9.63
C TYR A 381 18.24 -2.45 -8.93
N ASP A 382 17.37 -1.97 -8.04
CA ASP A 382 17.61 -0.82 -7.18
C ASP A 382 17.00 -1.04 -5.80
N PHE A 383 17.34 -0.20 -4.84
CA PHE A 383 16.74 -0.22 -3.52
C PHE A 383 15.27 0.19 -3.57
N ALA A 384 14.41 -0.57 -2.89
CA ALA A 384 12.98 -0.29 -2.83
C ALA A 384 12.64 0.94 -1.97
N LEU A 385 13.53 1.31 -1.05
CA LEU A 385 13.36 2.44 -0.16
C LEU A 385 14.43 3.50 -0.48
N PRO A 386 14.04 4.75 -0.75
CA PRO A 386 14.98 5.88 -0.76
C PRO A 386 15.73 5.93 0.58
N LEU A 387 16.87 6.58 0.61
CA LEU A 387 17.71 6.73 1.82
C LEU A 387 18.32 5.42 2.38
N PHE A 388 17.81 4.22 2.04
CA PHE A 388 18.37 2.96 2.52
C PHE A 388 19.84 2.76 2.07
N ARG A 389 20.15 3.17 0.84
CA ARG A 389 21.54 3.22 0.34
C ARG A 389 22.42 4.12 1.23
N GLY A 390 21.92 5.28 1.63
CA GLY A 390 22.60 6.21 2.54
C GLY A 390 22.84 5.60 3.91
N TYR A 391 21.84 4.92 4.46
CA TYR A 391 21.95 4.15 5.70
C TYR A 391 23.09 3.12 5.65
N ILE A 392 23.13 2.26 4.65
CA ILE A 392 24.15 1.22 4.51
C ILE A 392 25.55 1.83 4.42
N ARG A 393 25.70 2.96 3.70
CA ARG A 393 26.97 3.69 3.61
C ARG A 393 27.39 4.30 4.94
N ARG A 394 26.47 4.92 5.70
CA ARG A 394 26.78 5.48 7.05
C ARG A 394 27.19 4.37 8.01
N ARG A 395 26.44 3.28 8.04
CA ARG A 395 26.74 2.11 8.86
C ARG A 395 28.13 1.54 8.59
N ARG A 396 28.49 1.35 7.31
CA ARG A 396 29.81 0.86 6.92
C ARG A 396 30.93 1.77 7.41
N LYS A 397 30.81 3.10 7.26
CA LYS A 397 31.79 4.04 7.76
C LYS A 397 31.96 3.93 9.29
N LEU A 398 30.89 3.75 10.04
CA LEU A 398 30.94 3.57 11.49
C LEU A 398 31.67 2.27 11.86
N THR A 399 31.44 1.18 11.14
CA THR A 399 32.11 -0.11 11.37
C THR A 399 33.60 -0.04 11.06
N GLU A 400 33.99 0.64 9.99
CA GLU A 400 35.41 0.86 9.62
C GLU A 400 36.12 1.71 10.71
N LEU A 401 35.49 2.76 11.24
CA LEU A 401 36.05 3.59 12.30
C LEU A 401 36.19 2.82 13.61
N THR A 402 35.21 2.03 14.02
CA THR A 402 35.28 1.24 15.27
C THR A 402 36.23 0.04 15.13
N GLY A 403 36.40 -0.52 13.96
CA GLY A 403 37.38 -1.58 13.67
C GLY A 403 38.83 -1.06 13.76
N SER A 404 39.10 0.14 13.26
CA SER A 404 40.43 0.77 13.33
C SER A 404 40.85 1.14 14.76
N VAL A 405 39.91 1.55 15.62
CA VAL A 405 40.17 1.84 17.03
C VAL A 405 40.53 0.58 17.82
N ARG A 406 39.90 -0.57 17.50
CA ARG A 406 40.24 -1.85 18.17
C ARG A 406 41.60 -2.44 17.73
N SER A 407 42.03 -2.21 16.51
CA SER A 407 43.33 -2.66 16.03
C SER A 407 44.48 -1.78 16.49
N GLY A 408 44.25 -0.51 16.87
CA GLY A 408 45.24 0.41 17.42
C GLY A 408 45.53 0.23 18.93
N SER A 409 44.64 -0.45 19.68
CA SER A 409 44.79 -0.64 21.14
C SER A 409 45.54 -1.92 21.53
N HIS A 410 46.04 -2.73 20.60
CA HIS A 410 46.80 -3.95 20.84
C HIS A 410 48.29 -3.81 20.50
N GLY A 411 48.78 -2.57 20.30
CA GLY A 411 50.16 -2.25 19.93
C GLY A 411 50.87 -1.31 20.92
N GLN A 412 50.67 -1.49 22.24
CA GLN A 412 51.54 -0.87 23.25
C GLN A 412 51.86 -1.89 24.35
#